data_38fd470496ae0a0114f438996702e5cc
#
_entry.id   38fd470496ae0a0114f438996702e5cc
#
_cell.length_a   1.000
_cell.length_b   1.000
_cell.length_c   1.000
_cell.angle_alpha   90.00
_cell.angle_beta   90.00
_cell.angle_gamma   90.00
#
_symmetry.space_group_name_H-M   'P 1'
#
loop_
_entity.id
_entity.type
_entity.pdbx_description
1 polymer ?
#
loop_
_entity_poly.entity_id
_entity_poly.type
_entity_poly.pdbx_seq_one_letter_code
_entity_poly.pdbx_strand_id
1 'polypeptide(L)'
;MGIKASHHEWLVFTEPNCCPSSNQWLRRMARNFTTDTDIVLGYSNYEKTKGWFNRKITFDTLLNSMRQLGRAIGGHPYTGCGRNLAYRKSLYYNQKGFASHLNLQRGEAALFVNHTANTRNTSVEASPESIVLITAPHFKKNWAEDKLSYNITSHYFKGISRYIMGFETCSRLLFFLAIIACLM
;
A
#
# COMPACT_ATOMS: atom_id res chain seq x y z
N MET A 1 -20.38 -1.13 -1.41
CA MET A 1 -21.46 -0.53 -2.20
C MET A 1 -20.98 0.49 -3.23
N GLY A 2 -19.99 1.33 -2.94
CA GLY A 2 -19.51 2.37 -3.86
C GLY A 2 -19.06 1.90 -5.24
N ILE A 3 -18.35 0.76 -5.34
CA ILE A 3 -17.89 0.22 -6.62
C ILE A 3 -19.05 -0.12 -7.55
N LYS A 4 -20.13 -0.70 -7.01
CA LYS A 4 -21.32 -1.02 -7.81
C LYS A 4 -22.05 0.21 -8.32
N ALA A 5 -22.08 1.26 -7.51
CA ALA A 5 -22.76 2.51 -7.82
C ALA A 5 -21.96 3.44 -8.74
N SER A 6 -20.67 3.19 -8.95
CA SER A 6 -19.86 4.05 -9.82
C SER A 6 -20.25 3.88 -11.29
N HIS A 7 -20.18 4.97 -12.06
CA HIS A 7 -20.50 5.00 -13.49
C HIS A 7 -19.25 4.92 -14.38
N HIS A 8 -18.06 5.13 -13.81
CA HIS A 8 -16.81 5.18 -14.56
C HIS A 8 -16.00 3.88 -14.43
N GLU A 9 -15.16 3.62 -15.43
CA GLU A 9 -14.29 2.44 -15.47
C GLU A 9 -13.13 2.56 -14.47
N TRP A 10 -12.54 3.73 -14.31
CA TRP A 10 -11.48 3.95 -13.35
C TRP A 10 -12.04 4.36 -11.99
N LEU A 11 -11.60 3.66 -10.96
CA LEU A 11 -11.95 3.91 -9.57
C LEU A 11 -10.70 4.35 -8.82
N VAL A 12 -10.79 5.46 -8.11
CA VAL A 12 -9.72 5.97 -7.25
C VAL A 12 -10.17 5.90 -5.80
N PHE A 13 -9.31 5.34 -4.97
CA PHE A 13 -9.62 5.05 -3.56
C PHE A 13 -8.74 5.87 -2.63
N THR A 14 -9.36 6.34 -1.56
CA THR A 14 -8.73 6.91 -0.39
C THR A 14 -9.52 6.53 0.86
N GLU A 15 -8.93 6.72 2.04
CA GLU A 15 -9.58 6.45 3.32
C GLU A 15 -10.13 7.75 3.96
N PRO A 16 -11.14 7.69 4.86
CA PRO A 16 -11.74 8.88 5.47
C PRO A 16 -10.78 9.75 6.28
N ASN A 17 -9.71 9.16 6.81
CA ASN A 17 -8.65 9.83 7.56
C ASN A 17 -7.48 10.30 6.67
N CYS A 18 -7.70 10.37 5.37
CA CYS A 18 -6.70 10.73 4.39
C CYS A 18 -7.08 11.98 3.62
N CYS A 19 -6.09 12.83 3.33
CA CYS A 19 -6.25 14.04 2.54
C CYS A 19 -5.16 14.10 1.46
N PRO A 20 -5.50 14.33 0.19
CA PRO A 20 -4.50 14.61 -0.84
C PRO A 20 -3.66 15.83 -0.48
N SER A 21 -2.35 15.77 -0.70
CA SER A 21 -1.42 16.89 -0.44
C SER A 21 -1.59 18.05 -1.41
N SER A 22 -2.28 17.84 -2.54
CA SER A 22 -2.43 18.80 -3.61
C SER A 22 -3.76 18.63 -4.35
N ASN A 23 -4.29 19.71 -4.90
CA ASN A 23 -5.44 19.69 -5.82
C ASN A 23 -5.13 19.02 -7.17
N GLN A 24 -3.86 18.70 -7.45
CA GLN A 24 -3.42 17.97 -8.64
C GLN A 24 -3.43 16.45 -8.46
N TRP A 25 -3.75 15.95 -7.27
CA TRP A 25 -3.70 14.51 -6.95
C TRP A 25 -4.41 13.64 -7.98
N LEU A 26 -5.68 13.92 -8.24
CA LEU A 26 -6.46 13.12 -9.18
C LEU A 26 -5.89 13.20 -10.61
N ARG A 27 -5.41 14.37 -11.03
CA ARG A 27 -4.78 14.57 -12.34
C ARG A 27 -3.50 13.73 -12.46
N ARG A 28 -2.69 13.67 -11.40
CA ARG A 28 -1.47 12.84 -11.37
C ARG A 28 -1.79 11.37 -11.45
N MET A 29 -2.74 10.90 -10.66
CA MET A 29 -3.20 9.51 -10.73
C MET A 29 -3.72 9.16 -12.13
N ALA A 30 -4.55 10.04 -12.72
CA ALA A 30 -5.17 9.82 -14.03
C ALA A 30 -4.18 9.77 -15.21
N ARG A 31 -2.98 10.34 -15.10
CA ARG A 31 -1.93 10.21 -16.13
C ARG A 31 -1.52 8.77 -16.39
N ASN A 32 -1.69 7.91 -15.39
CA ASN A 32 -1.36 6.49 -15.47
C ASN A 32 -2.52 5.63 -15.99
N PHE A 33 -3.68 6.21 -16.33
CA PHE A 33 -4.84 5.49 -16.84
C PHE A 33 -4.70 5.24 -18.34
N THR A 34 -3.80 4.34 -18.70
CA THR A 34 -3.53 3.94 -20.07
C THR A 34 -4.32 2.68 -20.46
N THR A 35 -4.27 2.28 -21.71
CA THR A 35 -4.90 1.03 -22.20
C THR A 35 -4.32 -0.21 -21.54
N ASP A 36 -3.01 -0.19 -21.24
CA ASP A 36 -2.27 -1.34 -20.75
C ASP A 36 -2.21 -1.39 -19.21
N THR A 37 -2.63 -0.31 -18.54
CA THR A 37 -2.65 -0.22 -17.08
C THR A 37 -4.04 -0.55 -16.53
N ASP A 38 -4.10 -1.42 -15.54
CA ASP A 38 -5.31 -1.73 -14.79
C ASP A 38 -5.26 -1.26 -13.35
N ILE A 39 -4.03 -1.10 -12.81
CA ILE A 39 -3.79 -0.73 -11.40
C ILE A 39 -2.77 0.39 -11.32
N VAL A 40 -3.05 1.41 -10.51
CA VAL A 40 -2.10 2.47 -10.17
C VAL A 40 -1.89 2.50 -8.67
N LEU A 41 -0.64 2.31 -8.26
CA LEU A 41 -0.22 2.35 -6.86
C LEU A 41 0.32 3.73 -6.53
N GLY A 42 -0.32 4.43 -5.59
CA GLY A 42 0.09 5.74 -5.11
C GLY A 42 0.84 5.70 -3.78
N TYR A 43 1.61 6.75 -3.50
CA TYR A 43 2.30 6.93 -2.23
C TYR A 43 1.40 7.63 -1.21
N SER A 44 1.43 7.15 0.04
CA SER A 44 0.80 7.80 1.17
C SER A 44 1.71 7.79 2.39
N ASN A 45 1.64 8.85 3.22
CA ASN A 45 2.39 8.93 4.46
C ASN A 45 1.63 9.75 5.50
N TYR A 46 2.03 9.64 6.76
CA TYR A 46 1.44 10.43 7.83
C TYR A 46 1.82 11.91 7.72
N GLU A 47 0.90 12.77 8.10
CA GLU A 47 1.17 14.19 8.29
C GLU A 47 2.31 14.40 9.27
N LYS A 48 3.19 15.37 8.96
CA LYS A 48 4.30 15.71 9.82
C LYS A 48 3.80 16.52 11.02
N THR A 49 3.80 15.91 12.19
CA THR A 49 3.51 16.58 13.46
C THR A 49 4.72 16.52 14.39
N LYS A 50 4.73 17.37 15.43
CA LYS A 50 5.79 17.36 16.44
C LYS A 50 5.76 16.07 17.26
N GLY A 51 6.93 15.57 17.61
CA GLY A 51 7.07 14.42 18.52
C GLY A 51 7.77 13.21 17.89
N TRP A 52 8.41 12.44 18.77
CA TRP A 52 9.21 11.28 18.36
C TRP A 52 8.35 10.16 17.73
N PHE A 53 7.16 9.97 18.27
CA PHE A 53 6.24 8.94 17.76
C PHE A 53 5.83 9.23 16.32
N ASN A 54 5.50 10.47 15.97
CA ASN A 54 5.18 10.85 14.61
C ASN A 54 6.36 10.62 13.65
N ARG A 55 7.58 10.98 14.06
CA ARG A 55 8.79 10.70 13.28
C ARG A 55 8.97 9.21 13.03
N LYS A 56 8.74 8.37 14.06
CA LYS A 56 8.83 6.91 13.95
C LYS A 56 7.83 6.36 12.93
N ILE A 57 6.54 6.71 13.05
CA ILE A 57 5.49 6.18 12.15
C ILE A 57 5.66 6.67 10.71
N THR A 58 6.06 7.94 10.53
CA THR A 58 6.35 8.52 9.22
C THR A 58 7.52 7.79 8.55
N PHE A 59 8.61 7.56 9.28
CA PHE A 59 9.78 6.85 8.76
C PHE A 59 9.45 5.38 8.44
N ASP A 60 8.75 4.69 9.32
CA ASP A 60 8.33 3.31 9.09
C ASP A 60 7.40 3.17 7.87
N THR A 61 6.48 4.12 7.69
CA THR A 61 5.60 4.16 6.52
C THR A 61 6.38 4.43 5.24
N LEU A 62 7.36 5.35 5.29
CA LEU A 62 8.26 5.60 4.16
C LEU A 62 8.99 4.33 3.73
N LEU A 63 9.62 3.62 4.67
CA LEU A 63 10.36 2.38 4.35
C LEU A 63 9.44 1.31 3.75
N ASN A 64 8.23 1.15 4.30
CA ASN A 64 7.25 0.21 3.76
C ASN A 64 6.83 0.60 2.33
N SER A 65 6.56 1.89 2.10
CA SER A 65 6.17 2.39 0.77
C SER A 65 7.32 2.26 -0.24
N MET A 66 8.54 2.57 0.14
CA MET A 66 9.72 2.38 -0.73
C MET A 66 9.84 0.91 -1.17
N ARG A 67 9.62 -0.04 -0.26
CA ARG A 67 9.63 -1.45 -0.59
C ARG A 67 8.50 -1.84 -1.55
N GLN A 68 7.27 -1.40 -1.25
CA GLN A 68 6.09 -1.73 -2.07
C GLN A 68 6.19 -1.15 -3.47
N LEU A 69 6.40 0.16 -3.56
CA LEU A 69 6.45 0.88 -4.83
C LEU A 69 7.73 0.57 -5.61
N GLY A 70 8.88 0.43 -4.92
CA GLY A 70 10.14 0.04 -5.55
C GLY A 70 10.07 -1.33 -6.21
N ARG A 71 9.43 -2.32 -5.55
CA ARG A 71 9.20 -3.63 -6.18
C ARG A 71 8.23 -3.56 -7.36
N ALA A 72 7.20 -2.71 -7.27
CA ALA A 72 6.27 -2.51 -8.38
C ALA A 72 6.97 -1.86 -9.58
N ILE A 73 7.82 -0.85 -9.36
CA ILE A 73 8.66 -0.25 -10.40
C ILE A 73 9.62 -1.27 -11.00
N GLY A 74 10.18 -2.16 -10.18
CA GLY A 74 11.03 -3.27 -10.63
C GLY A 74 10.27 -4.42 -11.31
N GLY A 75 8.99 -4.26 -11.61
CA GLY A 75 8.17 -5.26 -12.31
C GLY A 75 7.61 -6.38 -11.43
N HIS A 76 7.69 -6.26 -10.11
CA HIS A 76 7.21 -7.27 -9.16
C HIS A 76 6.22 -6.70 -8.15
N PRO A 77 5.08 -6.11 -8.59
CA PRO A 77 4.05 -5.63 -7.68
C PRO A 77 3.51 -6.79 -6.84
N TYR A 78 3.35 -6.59 -5.54
CA TYR A 78 2.89 -7.66 -4.66
C TYR A 78 1.84 -7.21 -3.63
N THR A 79 1.66 -5.91 -3.46
CA THR A 79 0.68 -5.35 -2.53
C THR A 79 0.39 -3.89 -2.87
N GLY A 80 -0.73 -3.38 -2.36
CA GLY A 80 -1.14 -1.99 -2.47
C GLY A 80 -1.84 -1.51 -1.22
N CYS A 81 -1.97 -0.20 -1.08
CA CYS A 81 -2.64 0.42 0.04
C CYS A 81 -3.89 1.18 -0.44
N GLY A 82 -5.04 0.90 0.15
CA GLY A 82 -6.31 1.54 -0.20
C GLY A 82 -6.36 3.05 0.02
N ARG A 83 -5.36 3.62 0.69
CA ARG A 83 -5.25 5.07 0.95
C ARG A 83 -4.90 5.88 -0.29
N ASN A 84 -4.21 5.28 -1.26
CA ASN A 84 -3.86 5.91 -2.53
C ASN A 84 -3.72 4.83 -3.60
N LEU A 85 -4.83 4.39 -4.13
CA LEU A 85 -4.93 3.27 -5.06
C LEU A 85 -5.96 3.60 -6.13
N ALA A 86 -5.65 3.25 -7.37
CA ALA A 86 -6.67 3.24 -8.42
C ALA A 86 -6.63 1.91 -9.17
N TYR A 87 -7.80 1.48 -9.64
CA TYR A 87 -7.91 0.32 -10.52
C TYR A 87 -9.16 0.36 -11.40
N ARG A 88 -9.15 -0.45 -12.46
CA ARG A 88 -10.30 -0.59 -13.35
C ARG A 88 -11.43 -1.36 -12.68
N LYS A 89 -12.64 -0.89 -12.89
CA LYS A 89 -13.87 -1.53 -12.40
C LYS A 89 -14.04 -2.94 -12.99
N SER A 90 -13.72 -3.13 -14.25
CA SER A 90 -13.73 -4.43 -14.92
C SER A 90 -12.81 -5.43 -14.24
N LEU A 91 -11.61 -5.03 -13.82
CA LEU A 91 -10.67 -5.89 -13.09
C LEU A 91 -11.28 -6.42 -11.79
N TYR A 92 -12.01 -5.56 -11.06
CA TYR A 92 -12.69 -5.95 -9.82
C TYR A 92 -13.75 -7.03 -10.05
N TYR A 93 -14.57 -6.89 -11.11
CA TYR A 93 -15.60 -7.88 -11.41
C TYR A 93 -15.03 -9.20 -11.93
N ASN A 94 -13.98 -9.15 -12.75
CA ASN A 94 -13.31 -10.34 -13.27
C ASN A 94 -12.74 -11.23 -12.16
N GLN A 95 -12.36 -10.64 -11.02
CA GLN A 95 -11.86 -11.37 -9.85
C GLN A 95 -12.96 -11.75 -8.84
N LYS A 96 -14.24 -11.61 -9.22
CA LYS A 96 -15.41 -11.82 -8.32
C LYS A 96 -15.39 -10.95 -7.06
N GLY A 97 -14.73 -9.78 -7.16
CA GLY A 97 -14.61 -8.84 -6.05
C GLY A 97 -13.76 -9.37 -4.89
N PHE A 98 -14.11 -8.99 -3.67
CA PHE A 98 -13.45 -9.43 -2.43
C PHE A 98 -14.06 -10.71 -1.83
N ALA A 99 -14.86 -11.46 -2.59
CA ALA A 99 -15.67 -12.58 -2.07
C ALA A 99 -14.84 -13.69 -1.39
N SER A 100 -13.59 -13.87 -1.81
CA SER A 100 -12.67 -14.87 -1.24
C SER A 100 -12.07 -14.49 0.13
N HIS A 101 -12.25 -13.23 0.59
CA HIS A 101 -11.56 -12.71 1.77
C HIS A 101 -12.45 -11.85 2.67
N LEU A 102 -13.77 -12.09 2.67
CA LEU A 102 -14.77 -11.34 3.45
C LEU A 102 -14.54 -11.37 4.97
N ASN A 103 -13.75 -12.31 5.46
CA ASN A 103 -13.47 -12.49 6.89
C ASN A 103 -12.36 -11.56 7.43
N LEU A 104 -11.71 -10.78 6.56
CA LEU A 104 -10.66 -9.87 6.98
C LEU A 104 -11.23 -8.47 7.18
N GLN A 105 -11.10 -7.94 8.38
CA GLN A 105 -11.58 -6.59 8.71
C GLN A 105 -10.81 -5.47 8.00
N ARG A 106 -9.59 -5.74 7.53
CA ARG A 106 -8.70 -4.81 6.81
C ARG A 106 -7.76 -5.59 5.89
N GLY A 107 -7.20 -4.93 4.88
CA GLY A 107 -6.22 -5.53 3.96
C GLY A 107 -6.80 -6.00 2.64
N GLU A 108 -8.08 -5.74 2.39
CA GLU A 108 -8.76 -6.11 1.14
C GLU A 108 -8.03 -5.55 -0.10
N ALA A 109 -7.61 -4.27 -0.04
CA ALA A 109 -6.86 -3.64 -1.12
C ALA A 109 -5.50 -4.31 -1.36
N ALA A 110 -4.80 -4.69 -0.28
CA ALA A 110 -3.51 -5.37 -0.37
C ALA A 110 -3.64 -6.74 -1.02
N LEU A 111 -4.66 -7.53 -0.63
CA LEU A 111 -4.94 -8.84 -1.23
C LEU A 111 -5.42 -8.72 -2.67
N PHE A 112 -6.28 -7.76 -2.97
CA PHE A 112 -6.74 -7.52 -4.32
C PHE A 112 -5.55 -7.25 -5.24
N VAL A 113 -4.66 -6.33 -4.87
CA VAL A 113 -3.45 -6.04 -5.63
C VAL A 113 -2.55 -7.27 -5.72
N ASN A 114 -2.34 -8.01 -4.61
CA ASN A 114 -1.53 -9.22 -4.62
C ASN A 114 -2.04 -10.28 -5.62
N HIS A 115 -3.34 -10.37 -5.80
CA HIS A 115 -3.98 -11.35 -6.67
C HIS A 115 -4.07 -10.94 -8.14
N THR A 116 -4.10 -9.62 -8.42
CA THR A 116 -4.41 -9.07 -9.75
C THR A 116 -3.25 -8.34 -10.41
N ALA A 117 -2.34 -7.76 -9.61
CA ALA A 117 -1.22 -7.00 -10.12
C ALA A 117 -0.16 -7.88 -10.78
N ASN A 118 0.39 -7.39 -11.86
CA ASN A 118 1.53 -7.99 -12.56
C ASN A 118 2.38 -6.89 -13.21
N THR A 119 3.51 -7.28 -13.77
CA THR A 119 4.49 -6.40 -14.42
C THR A 119 3.90 -5.52 -15.54
N ARG A 120 2.87 -6.00 -16.21
CA ARG A 120 2.33 -5.34 -17.41
C ARG A 120 1.16 -4.40 -17.09
N ASN A 121 0.36 -4.73 -16.06
CA ASN A 121 -0.88 -4.01 -15.77
C ASN A 121 -0.79 -3.03 -14.61
N THR A 122 0.38 -2.88 -13.98
CA THR A 122 0.54 -2.06 -12.76
C THR A 122 1.50 -0.91 -13.01
N SER A 123 1.04 0.31 -12.73
CA SER A 123 1.84 1.53 -12.74
C SER A 123 2.01 2.10 -11.33
N VAL A 124 3.02 2.94 -11.14
CA VAL A 124 3.31 3.61 -9.85
C VAL A 124 3.25 5.12 -10.05
N GLU A 125 2.51 5.79 -9.18
CA GLU A 125 2.46 7.25 -9.12
C GLU A 125 3.02 7.72 -7.77
N ALA A 126 4.17 8.37 -7.79
CA ALA A 126 4.89 8.83 -6.60
C ALA A 126 5.33 10.31 -6.68
N SER A 127 4.75 11.10 -7.59
CA SER A 127 5.05 12.53 -7.67
C SER A 127 4.61 13.25 -6.39
N PRO A 128 5.28 14.34 -5.99
CA PRO A 128 4.93 15.08 -4.77
C PRO A 128 3.47 15.52 -4.70
N GLU A 129 2.87 15.87 -5.84
CA GLU A 129 1.48 16.32 -5.94
C GLU A 129 0.47 15.18 -5.86
N SER A 130 0.91 13.94 -5.97
CA SER A 130 0.06 12.74 -5.86
C SER A 130 0.06 12.11 -4.46
N ILE A 131 0.83 12.66 -3.52
CA ILE A 131 0.94 12.13 -2.16
C ILE A 131 -0.40 12.30 -1.43
N VAL A 132 -0.80 11.24 -0.73
CA VAL A 132 -1.94 11.29 0.20
C VAL A 132 -1.41 11.32 1.62
N LEU A 133 -1.83 12.33 2.38
CA LEU A 133 -1.47 12.51 3.78
C LEU A 133 -2.48 11.83 4.69
N ILE A 134 -2.00 11.07 5.65
CA ILE A 134 -2.79 10.34 6.64
C ILE A 134 -2.78 11.15 7.92
N THR A 135 -3.95 11.44 8.48
CA THR A 135 -4.03 12.07 9.80
C THR A 135 -3.37 11.18 10.85
N ALA A 136 -2.45 11.77 11.61
CA ALA A 136 -1.68 11.01 12.60
C ALA A 136 -2.61 10.40 13.67
N PRO A 137 -2.41 9.14 14.06
CA PRO A 137 -3.25 8.50 15.05
C PRO A 137 -3.06 9.15 16.42
N HIS A 138 -4.16 9.42 17.12
CA HIS A 138 -4.13 9.98 18.46
C HIS A 138 -3.48 9.04 19.49
N PHE A 139 -3.59 7.72 19.27
CA PHE A 139 -3.06 6.70 20.18
C PHE A 139 -2.12 5.74 19.46
N LYS A 140 -1.01 5.40 20.13
CA LYS A 140 -0.04 4.40 19.66
C LYS A 140 -0.68 3.04 19.38
N LYS A 141 -1.71 2.69 20.14
CA LYS A 141 -2.47 1.44 19.98
C LYS A 141 -3.08 1.30 18.60
N ASN A 142 -3.69 2.34 18.05
CA ASN A 142 -4.33 2.31 16.75
C ASN A 142 -3.33 1.99 15.64
N TRP A 143 -2.13 2.58 15.70
CA TRP A 143 -1.06 2.27 14.75
C TRP A 143 -0.56 0.82 14.87
N ALA A 144 -0.43 0.30 16.10
CA ALA A 144 -0.02 -1.08 16.32
C ALA A 144 -1.06 -2.08 15.79
N GLU A 145 -2.34 -1.80 15.96
CA GLU A 145 -3.44 -2.59 15.41
C GLU A 145 -3.43 -2.60 13.87
N ASP A 146 -3.20 -1.45 13.25
CA ASP A 146 -3.05 -1.35 11.78
C ASP A 146 -1.87 -2.20 11.27
N LYS A 147 -0.74 -2.16 11.97
CA LYS A 147 0.43 -2.99 11.65
C LYS A 147 0.16 -4.48 11.81
N LEU A 148 -0.49 -4.86 12.91
CA LEU A 148 -0.86 -6.26 13.15
C LEU A 148 -1.80 -6.78 12.07
N SER A 149 -2.80 -6.00 11.72
CA SER A 149 -3.76 -6.32 10.65
C SER A 149 -3.06 -6.54 9.31
N TYR A 150 -2.10 -5.68 8.97
CA TYR A 150 -1.30 -5.82 7.75
C TYR A 150 -0.43 -7.10 7.77
N ASN A 151 0.18 -7.42 8.91
CA ASN A 151 0.96 -8.65 9.07
C ASN A 151 0.09 -9.90 8.90
N ILE A 152 -1.10 -9.92 9.51
CA ILE A 152 -2.07 -11.02 9.35
C ILE A 152 -2.44 -11.18 7.87
N THR A 153 -2.74 -10.08 7.19
CA THR A 153 -3.10 -10.08 5.77
C THR A 153 -1.99 -10.67 4.89
N SER A 154 -0.72 -10.44 5.23
CA SER A 154 0.42 -10.94 4.45
C SER A 154 0.51 -12.47 4.37
N HIS A 155 -0.06 -13.19 5.34
CA HIS A 155 -0.12 -14.66 5.31
C HIS A 155 -0.99 -15.20 4.18
N TYR A 156 -1.92 -14.37 3.67
CA TYR A 156 -2.80 -14.72 2.55
C TYR A 156 -2.22 -14.32 1.19
N PHE A 157 -1.01 -13.74 1.13
CA PHE A 157 -0.37 -13.39 -0.13
C PHE A 157 0.01 -14.62 -0.94
N LYS A 158 -0.06 -14.49 -2.26
CA LYS A 158 0.31 -15.55 -3.20
C LYS A 158 1.83 -15.66 -3.37
N GLY A 159 2.28 -16.90 -3.53
CA GLY A 159 3.64 -17.21 -3.92
C GLY A 159 4.71 -16.66 -2.96
N ILE A 160 5.83 -16.22 -3.52
CA ILE A 160 6.99 -15.71 -2.77
C ILE A 160 6.67 -14.41 -1.99
N SER A 161 5.66 -13.66 -2.40
CA SER A 161 5.24 -12.42 -1.75
C SER A 161 4.92 -12.60 -0.27
N ARG A 162 4.43 -13.78 0.09
CA ARG A 162 4.14 -14.18 1.47
C ARG A 162 5.36 -14.12 2.39
N TYR A 163 6.54 -14.41 1.84
CA TYR A 163 7.78 -14.52 2.63
C TYR A 163 8.61 -13.23 2.64
N ILE A 164 8.25 -12.24 1.82
CA ILE A 164 9.02 -10.99 1.70
C ILE A 164 9.18 -10.28 3.04
N MET A 165 8.11 -10.16 3.82
CA MET A 165 8.15 -9.50 5.13
C MET A 165 8.98 -10.29 6.15
N GLY A 166 8.86 -11.62 6.14
CA GLY A 166 9.66 -12.49 7.00
C GLY A 166 11.15 -12.40 6.68
N PHE A 167 11.51 -12.46 5.41
CA PHE A 167 12.89 -12.34 4.94
C PHE A 167 13.52 -11.00 5.35
N GLU A 168 12.79 -9.90 5.23
CA GLU A 168 13.27 -8.59 5.66
C GLU A 168 13.51 -8.53 7.17
N THR A 169 12.61 -9.09 7.96
CA THR A 169 12.77 -9.15 9.42
C THR A 169 14.01 -9.95 9.81
N CYS A 170 14.20 -11.11 9.19
CA CYS A 170 15.39 -11.95 9.40
C CYS A 170 16.67 -11.22 8.98
N SER A 171 16.67 -10.58 7.82
CA SER A 171 17.82 -9.81 7.33
C SER A 171 18.22 -8.66 8.28
N ARG A 172 17.24 -7.94 8.81
CA ARG A 172 17.51 -6.88 9.79
C ARG A 172 18.08 -7.44 11.10
N LEU A 173 17.54 -8.54 11.60
CA LEU A 173 18.07 -9.19 12.79
C LEU A 173 19.52 -9.67 12.59
N LEU A 174 19.79 -10.32 11.45
CA LEU A 174 21.15 -10.75 11.12
C LEU A 174 22.13 -9.58 11.01
N PHE A 175 21.69 -8.47 10.42
CA PHE A 175 22.50 -7.25 10.33
C PHE A 175 22.87 -6.70 11.72
N PHE A 176 21.92 -6.59 12.64
CA PHE A 176 22.20 -6.12 13.99
C PHE A 176 23.08 -7.10 14.78
N LEU A 177 22.85 -8.40 14.63
CA LEU A 177 23.70 -9.42 15.24
C LEU A 177 25.15 -9.34 14.72
N ALA A 178 25.31 -9.14 13.42
CA ALA A 178 26.64 -8.96 12.81
C ALA A 178 27.35 -7.71 13.36
N ILE A 179 26.64 -6.58 13.52
CA ILE A 179 27.22 -5.37 14.14
C ILE A 179 27.70 -5.67 15.56
N ILE A 180 26.87 -6.33 16.36
CA ILE A 180 27.25 -6.66 17.76
C ILE A 180 28.49 -7.57 17.75
N ALA A 181 28.51 -8.58 16.89
CA ALA A 181 29.68 -9.49 16.79
C ALA A 181 30.96 -8.79 16.33
N CYS A 182 30.85 -7.74 15.50
CA CYS A 182 32.02 -6.96 15.08
C CYS A 182 32.55 -5.98 16.15
N LEU A 183 31.71 -5.66 17.16
CA LEU A 183 32.06 -4.73 18.25
C LEU A 183 32.60 -5.45 19.49
N MET A 184 32.46 -6.78 19.54
CA MET A 184 33.02 -7.64 20.60
C MET A 184 34.39 -8.20 20.23
#